data_19e5918d7cf2263bd1cb390a20028dd4
#
_entry.id   19e5918d7cf2263bd1cb390a20028dd4
#
_cell.length_a   1.000
_cell.length_b   1.000
_cell.length_c   1.000
_cell.angle_alpha   90.00
_cell.angle_beta   90.00
_cell.angle_gamma   90.00
#
_symmetry.space_group_name_H-M   'P 1'
#
loop_
_entity.id
_entity.type
_entity.pdbx_description
1 polymer ?
#
loop_
_entity_poly.entity_id
_entity_poly.type
_entity_poly.pdbx_seq_one_letter_code
_entity_poly.pdbx_strand_id
1 'polypeptide(L)' 'MKTITVVVPTYNEEANIQSIYDRVQEVFAASLSDYGMQLLFIDNDSQDGTRALIRGLAEKDERVQAIFNATNFG' A
#
# COMPACT_ATOMS: atom_id res chain seq x y z
N MET A 1 -22.27 0.17 -0.45
CA MET A 1 -21.16 0.48 0.47
C MET A 1 -20.16 1.39 -0.22
N LYS A 2 -19.77 2.44 0.43
CA LYS A 2 -18.73 3.33 -0.10
C LYS A 2 -17.35 2.78 0.19
N THR A 3 -16.42 3.03 -0.71
CA THR A 3 -15.05 2.59 -0.57
C THR A 3 -14.14 3.79 -0.36
N ILE A 4 -13.23 3.66 0.59
CA ILE A 4 -12.21 4.67 0.84
C ILE A 4 -10.88 4.10 0.35
N THR A 5 -10.21 4.83 -0.52
CA THR A 5 -8.88 4.46 -1.00
C THR A 5 -7.83 5.26 -0.24
N VAL A 6 -6.94 4.55 0.41
CA VAL A 6 -5.78 5.17 1.08
C VAL A 6 -4.61 5.10 0.11
N VAL A 7 -4.06 6.25 -0.23
CA VAL A 7 -2.95 6.35 -1.16
C VAL A 7 -1.66 6.56 -0.38
N VAL A 8 -0.69 5.68 -0.57
CA VAL A 8 0.57 5.72 0.16
C VAL A 8 1.73 5.80 -0.82
N PRO A 9 2.37 6.94 -0.96
CA PRO A 9 3.60 7.03 -1.74
C PRO A 9 4.74 6.39 -0.98
N THR A 10 5.59 5.64 -1.67
CA THR A 10 6.71 4.96 -1.04
C THR A 10 8.00 5.19 -1.81
N TYR A 11 9.09 5.24 -1.06
CA TYR A 11 10.44 5.24 -1.60
C TYR A 11 11.36 4.63 -0.55
N ASN A 12 11.91 3.45 -0.84
CA ASN A 12 12.79 2.73 0.09
C ASN A 12 12.18 2.61 1.49
N GLU A 13 10.97 2.08 1.55
CA GLU A 13 10.20 1.93 2.78
C GLU A 13 10.07 0.47 3.23
N GLU A 14 11.01 -0.35 2.85
CA GLU A 14 10.96 -1.79 3.12
C GLU A 14 10.63 -2.11 4.58
N ALA A 15 11.21 -1.38 5.51
CA ALA A 15 11.00 -1.62 6.93
C ALA A 15 9.58 -1.29 7.41
N ASN A 16 8.83 -0.52 6.63
CA ASN A 16 7.53 0.01 7.07
C ASN A 16 6.33 -0.53 6.31
N ILE A 17 6.53 -1.25 5.21
CA ILE A 17 5.41 -1.66 4.35
C ILE A 17 4.40 -2.52 5.11
N GLN A 18 4.87 -3.52 5.84
CA GLN A 18 3.97 -4.39 6.60
C GLN A 18 3.24 -3.60 7.69
N SER A 19 3.93 -2.70 8.37
CA SER A 19 3.34 -1.87 9.42
C SER A 19 2.25 -0.95 8.87
N ILE A 20 2.48 -0.37 7.70
CA ILE A 20 1.49 0.49 7.05
C ILE A 20 0.24 -0.32 6.74
N TYR A 21 0.40 -1.49 6.15
CA TYR A 21 -0.72 -2.36 5.83
C TYR A 21 -1.51 -2.73 7.09
N ASP A 22 -0.81 -3.16 8.13
CA ASP A 22 -1.45 -3.55 9.39
C ASP A 22 -2.21 -2.38 10.01
N ARG A 23 -1.59 -1.20 9.98
CA ARG A 23 -2.20 -0.02 10.59
C ARG A 23 -3.46 0.41 9.85
N VAL A 24 -3.45 0.36 8.53
CA VAL A 24 -4.62 0.71 7.72
C VAL A 24 -5.77 -0.24 8.05
N GLN A 25 -5.49 -1.53 8.15
CA GLN A 25 -6.51 -2.50 8.52
C GLN A 25 -7.08 -2.23 9.91
N GLU A 26 -6.23 -1.89 10.88
CA GLU A 26 -6.68 -1.57 12.23
C GLU A 26 -7.62 -0.37 12.24
N VAL A 27 -7.28 0.67 11.51
CA VAL A 27 -8.09 1.88 11.45
C VAL A 27 -9.46 1.59 10.85
N PHE A 28 -9.49 0.81 9.76
CA PHE A 28 -10.77 0.47 9.14
C PHE A 28 -11.62 -0.41 10.08
N ALA A 29 -11.02 -1.38 10.73
CA ALA A 29 -11.76 -2.23 11.65
C ALA A 29 -12.31 -1.46 12.84
N ALA A 30 -11.56 -0.49 13.35
CA ALA A 30 -11.95 0.26 14.55
C ALA A 30 -12.93 1.39 14.27
N SER A 31 -12.75 2.10 13.15
CA SER A 31 -13.45 3.36 12.92
C SER A 31 -14.19 3.45 11.60
N LEU A 32 -13.86 2.60 10.64
CA LEU A 32 -14.40 2.70 9.29
C LEU A 32 -14.97 1.38 8.80
N SER A 33 -15.53 0.59 9.72
CA SER A 33 -16.03 -0.74 9.39
C SER A 33 -17.20 -0.73 8.39
N ASP A 34 -17.86 0.42 8.25
CA ASP A 34 -18.97 0.58 7.30
C ASP A 34 -18.48 0.90 5.88
N TYR A 35 -17.18 1.04 5.69
CA TYR A 35 -16.61 1.38 4.39
C TYR A 35 -15.77 0.23 3.85
N GLY A 36 -15.77 0.10 2.53
CA GLY A 36 -14.82 -0.77 1.86
C GLY A 36 -13.44 -0.14 1.89
N MET A 37 -12.41 -0.95 2.09
CA MET A 37 -11.02 -0.48 2.12
C MET A 37 -10.35 -0.75 0.78
N GLN A 38 -9.62 0.26 0.29
CA GLN A 38 -8.62 0.05 -0.75
C GLN A 38 -7.33 0.72 -0.34
N LEU A 39 -6.23 0.02 -0.57
CA LEU A 39 -4.90 0.54 -0.23
C LEU A 39 -4.08 0.57 -1.51
N LEU A 40 -3.69 1.76 -1.92
CA LEU A 40 -2.92 1.96 -3.15
C LEU A 40 -1.53 2.45 -2.80
N PHE A 41 -0.54 1.62 -3.05
CA PHE A 41 0.86 2.03 -2.94
C PHE A 41 1.32 2.60 -4.27
N ILE A 42 1.98 3.75 -4.21
CA ILE A 42 2.61 4.34 -5.38
C ILE A 42 4.11 4.39 -5.12
N ASP A 43 4.81 3.43 -5.68
CA ASP A 43 6.25 3.30 -5.43
C ASP A 43 7.04 4.08 -6.46
N ASN A 44 7.95 4.90 -5.98
CA ASN A 44 8.77 5.78 -6.79
C ASN A 44 10.18 5.22 -6.97
N ASP A 45 10.25 4.07 -7.63
CA ASP A 45 11.51 3.42 -8.01
C ASP A 45 12.38 3.05 -6.81
N SER A 46 11.78 2.38 -5.81
CA SER A 46 12.54 1.89 -4.66
C SER A 46 13.62 0.89 -5.10
N GLN A 47 14.77 0.99 -4.46
CA GLN A 47 15.92 0.15 -4.75
C GLN A 47 16.09 -0.99 -3.74
N ASP A 48 15.34 -0.95 -2.63
CA ASP A 48 15.37 -1.99 -1.61
C ASP A 48 14.27 -3.03 -1.84
N GLY A 49 13.84 -3.76 -0.81
CA GLY A 49 12.80 -4.76 -0.89
C GLY A 49 11.38 -4.24 -0.90
N THR A 50 11.18 -2.92 -0.95
CA THR A 50 9.84 -2.31 -0.91
C THR A 50 8.90 -2.88 -1.96
N ARG A 51 9.35 -2.94 -3.20
CA ARG A 51 8.49 -3.37 -4.32
C ARG A 51 8.07 -4.83 -4.17
N ALA A 52 8.97 -5.68 -3.74
CA ALA A 52 8.66 -7.10 -3.53
C ALA A 52 7.64 -7.27 -2.42
N LEU A 53 7.75 -6.51 -1.34
CA LEU A 53 6.79 -6.55 -0.23
C LEU A 53 5.40 -6.09 -0.68
N ILE A 54 5.34 -5.00 -1.43
CA ILE A 54 4.06 -4.50 -1.95
C ILE A 54 3.41 -5.53 -2.86
N ARG A 55 4.18 -6.14 -3.75
CA ARG A 55 3.64 -7.19 -4.63
C ARG A 55 3.11 -8.37 -3.83
N GLY A 56 3.84 -8.77 -2.79
CA GLY A 56 3.40 -9.86 -1.93
C GLY A 56 2.07 -9.55 -1.24
N LEU A 57 1.88 -8.33 -0.78
CA LEU A 57 0.62 -7.93 -0.16
C LEU A 57 -0.51 -7.91 -1.19
N ALA A 58 -0.24 -7.40 -2.38
CA ALA A 58 -1.26 -7.34 -3.44
C ALA A 58 -1.70 -8.72 -3.89
N GLU A 59 -0.81 -9.70 -3.88
CA GLU A 59 -1.16 -11.07 -4.21
C GLU A 59 -2.04 -11.73 -3.16
N LYS A 60 -1.86 -11.37 -1.89
CA LYS A 60 -2.62 -11.96 -0.79
C LYS A 60 -3.94 -11.25 -0.54
N ASP A 61 -4.03 -9.98 -0.88
CA ASP A 61 -5.18 -9.15 -0.54
C ASP A 61 -5.57 -8.31 -1.74
N GLU A 62 -6.71 -8.62 -2.32
CA GLU A 62 -7.19 -7.92 -3.52
C GLU A 62 -7.52 -6.45 -3.28
N ARG A 63 -7.61 -6.03 -2.03
CA ARG A 63 -7.83 -4.62 -1.68
C ARG A 63 -6.55 -3.81 -1.82
N VAL A 64 -5.41 -4.46 -1.98
CA VAL A 64 -4.11 -3.81 -2.13
C VAL A 64 -3.77 -3.72 -3.60
N GLN A 65 -3.46 -2.53 -4.06
CA GLN A 65 -3.03 -2.27 -5.43
C GLN A 65 -1.73 -1.49 -5.42
N ALA A 66 -1.01 -1.54 -6.51
CA ALA A 66 0.29 -0.89 -6.59
C ALA A 66 0.52 -0.28 -7.97
N ILE A 67 1.15 0.89 -7.96
CA ILE A 67 1.70 1.52 -9.15
C ILE A 67 3.18 1.65 -8.91
N PHE A 68 3.98 1.17 -9.85
CA PHE A 68 5.43 1.24 -9.77
C PHE A 68 5.94 2.21 -10.82
N ASN A 69 6.46 3.34 -10.37
CA ASN A 69 7.00 4.35 -11.25
C ASN A 69 8.51 4.20 -11.35
N ALA A 70 9.04 4.32 -12.54
CA ALA A 70 10.46 4.46 -12.75
C ALA A 70 10.78 5.96 -12.73
N THR A 71 11.78 6.35 -11.96
CA THR A 71 12.09 7.76 -11.78
C THR A 71 13.35 8.20 -12.48
N ASN A 72 13.69 7.53 -13.53
CA ASN A 72 14.93 7.79 -14.22
C ASN A 72 14.78 8.90 -15.26
N PHE A 73 14.20 9.97 -14.85
CA PHE A 73 14.00 11.10 -15.75
C PHE A 73 15.22 11.98 -15.85
N GLY A 74 16.25 11.37 -15.61
CA GLY A 74 17.55 11.97 -15.84
C GLY A 74 17.76 13.23 -15.19
#